data_eaaa78900b4dc31688ba8971e10c0f5c
#
_entry.id   eaaa78900b4dc31688ba8971e10c0f5c
#
_cell.length_a   1.000
_cell.length_b   1.000
_cell.length_c   1.000
_cell.angle_alpha   90.00
_cell.angle_beta   90.00
_cell.angle_gamma   90.00
#
_symmetry.space_group_name_H-M   'P 1'
#
loop_
_entity.id
_entity.type
_entity.pdbx_description
1 polymer ?
#
loop_
_entity_poly.entity_id
_entity_poly.type
_entity_poly.pdbx_seq_one_letter_code
_entity_poly.pdbx_strand_id
1 'polypeptide(L)' 'MSVLEFIDHCDDSLKINIRHITEHWSVNEKVGNLFCDDAEYICSCVVRDWSVSGNGKIWLEVTDV' A
#
# COMPACT_ATOMS: atom_id res chain seq x y z
N MET A 1 1.61 1.50 -11.84
CA MET A 1 0.76 2.23 -10.87
C MET A 1 1.51 2.39 -9.56
N SER A 2 1.53 3.58 -9.01
CA SER A 2 2.14 3.80 -7.70
C SER A 2 1.17 3.41 -6.57
N VAL A 3 1.72 3.22 -5.36
CA VAL A 3 0.89 2.97 -4.18
C VAL A 3 -0.07 4.14 -3.98
N LEU A 4 0.40 5.38 -4.16
CA LEU A 4 -0.45 6.56 -4.00
C LEU A 4 -1.65 6.52 -4.95
N GLU A 5 -1.43 6.17 -6.22
CA GLU A 5 -2.51 6.05 -7.19
C GLU A 5 -3.52 4.97 -6.77
N PHE A 6 -3.01 3.85 -6.24
CA PHE A 6 -3.87 2.76 -5.78
C PHE A 6 -4.74 3.19 -4.60
N ILE A 7 -4.13 3.77 -3.56
CA ILE A 7 -4.86 4.13 -2.33
C ILE A 7 -5.78 5.33 -2.53
N ASP A 8 -5.54 6.14 -3.55
CA ASP A 8 -6.39 7.29 -3.86
C ASP A 8 -7.81 6.88 -4.22
N HIS A 9 -8.00 5.65 -4.65
CA HIS A 9 -9.31 5.08 -4.96
C HIS A 9 -9.92 4.27 -3.82
N CYS A 10 -9.25 4.21 -2.66
CA CYS A 10 -9.68 3.41 -1.52
C CYS A 10 -10.29 4.28 -0.43
N ASP A 11 -11.19 3.68 0.36
CA ASP A 11 -11.73 4.32 1.54
C ASP A 11 -10.64 4.44 2.61
N ASP A 12 -10.57 5.59 3.29
CA ASP A 12 -9.54 5.88 4.30
C ASP A 12 -9.57 4.90 5.48
N SER A 13 -10.70 4.28 5.75
CA SER A 13 -10.85 3.34 6.85
C SER A 13 -10.38 1.93 6.53
N LEU A 14 -10.12 1.62 5.25
CA LEU A 14 -9.67 0.30 4.86
C LEU A 14 -8.26 0.02 5.38
N LYS A 15 -8.03 -1.22 5.79
CA LYS A 15 -6.71 -1.67 6.19
C LYS A 15 -5.98 -2.24 4.98
N ILE A 16 -4.71 -1.87 4.86
CA ILE A 16 -3.88 -2.31 3.75
C ILE A 16 -2.55 -2.84 4.28
N ASN A 17 -2.12 -3.94 3.72
CA ASN A 17 -0.81 -4.51 4.01
C ASN A 17 0.06 -4.33 2.77
N ILE A 18 1.18 -3.63 2.90
CA ILE A 18 2.09 -3.35 1.80
C ILE A 18 3.40 -4.07 2.07
N ARG A 19 3.82 -4.91 1.14
CA ARG A 19 5.07 -5.66 1.24
C ARG A 19 5.99 -5.29 0.10
N HIS A 20 7.22 -4.89 0.44
CA HIS A 20 8.26 -4.61 -0.55
C HIS A 20 8.99 -5.90 -0.87
N ILE A 21 8.94 -6.36 -2.12
CA ILE A 21 9.40 -7.70 -2.47
C ILE A 21 10.91 -7.82 -2.59
N THR A 22 11.64 -6.72 -2.80
CA THR A 22 13.10 -6.75 -2.90
C THR A 22 13.79 -6.34 -1.60
N GLU A 23 13.21 -5.40 -0.85
CA GLU A 23 13.77 -4.92 0.42
C GLU A 23 13.27 -5.67 1.64
N HIS A 24 12.26 -6.53 1.46
CA HIS A 24 11.72 -7.41 2.50
C HIS A 24 11.16 -6.69 3.73
N TRP A 25 10.60 -5.49 3.56
CA TRP A 25 9.84 -4.85 4.63
C TRP A 25 8.34 -4.94 4.35
N SER A 26 7.56 -4.78 5.39
CA SER A 26 6.11 -4.72 5.26
C SER A 26 5.52 -3.68 6.21
N VAL A 27 4.40 -3.10 5.81
CA VAL A 27 3.65 -2.12 6.58
C VAL A 27 2.20 -2.55 6.60
N ASN A 28 1.57 -2.48 7.78
CA ASN A 28 0.16 -2.78 7.95
C ASN A 28 -0.51 -1.54 8.55
N GLU A 29 -1.29 -0.83 7.75
CA GLU A 29 -1.79 0.48 8.12
C GLU A 29 -3.16 0.73 7.50
N LYS A 30 -3.91 1.69 8.06
CA LYS A 30 -5.12 2.19 7.41
C LYS A 30 -4.72 3.09 6.25
N VAL A 31 -5.50 3.05 5.17
CA VAL A 31 -5.25 3.87 3.98
C VAL A 31 -5.09 5.34 4.33
N GLY A 32 -5.97 5.89 5.17
CA GLY A 32 -5.91 7.30 5.56
C GLY A 32 -4.61 7.71 6.23
N ASN A 33 -3.92 6.80 6.90
CA ASN A 33 -2.66 7.09 7.57
C ASN A 33 -1.46 7.13 6.61
N LEU A 34 -1.66 6.75 5.35
CA LEU A 34 -0.62 6.80 4.33
C LEU A 34 -0.56 8.13 3.60
N PHE A 35 -1.55 9.00 3.80
CA PHE A 35 -1.56 10.34 3.20
C PHE A 35 -0.82 11.33 4.11
N CYS A 36 0.47 11.08 4.35
CA CYS A 36 1.30 11.94 5.18
C CYS A 36 2.73 11.94 4.66
N ASP A 37 3.52 12.93 5.08
CA ASP A 37 4.90 13.08 4.61
C ASP A 37 5.78 11.90 5.00
N ASP A 38 5.53 11.30 6.16
CA ASP A 38 6.30 10.16 6.64
C ASP A 38 6.12 8.91 5.78
N ALA A 39 5.04 8.83 5.01
CA ALA A 39 4.75 7.70 4.14
C ALA A 39 5.08 8.00 2.67
N GLU A 40 5.75 9.10 2.37
CA GLU A 40 6.04 9.51 1.00
C GLU A 40 6.80 8.43 0.22
N TYR A 41 7.80 7.82 0.84
CA TYR A 41 8.56 6.76 0.21
C TYR A 41 7.66 5.57 -0.17
N ILE A 42 6.81 5.14 0.76
CA ILE A 42 5.89 4.02 0.52
C ILE A 42 4.94 4.36 -0.63
N CYS A 43 4.40 5.58 -0.63
CA CYS A 43 3.47 6.02 -1.67
C CYS A 43 4.10 6.11 -3.05
N SER A 44 5.42 6.28 -3.13
CA SER A 44 6.14 6.36 -4.40
C SER A 44 6.47 4.98 -4.99
N CYS A 45 6.36 3.91 -4.21
CA CYS A 45 6.63 2.56 -4.70
C CYS A 45 5.65 2.14 -5.79
N VAL A 46 6.09 1.21 -6.63
CA VAL A 46 5.29 0.69 -7.75
C VAL A 46 4.56 -0.56 -7.30
N VAL A 47 3.24 -0.60 -7.52
CA VAL A 47 2.43 -1.79 -7.25
C VAL A 47 2.69 -2.84 -8.32
N ARG A 48 3.15 -4.02 -7.92
CA ARG A 48 3.41 -5.15 -8.82
C ARG A 48 2.28 -6.16 -8.79
N ASP A 49 1.68 -6.37 -7.63
CA ASP A 49 0.59 -7.30 -7.48
C ASP A 49 -0.30 -6.85 -6.33
N TRP A 50 -1.54 -7.29 -6.32
CA TRP A 50 -2.46 -6.96 -5.25
C TRP A 50 -3.52 -8.05 -5.12
N SER A 51 -4.09 -8.16 -3.93
CA SER A 51 -5.21 -9.07 -3.67
C SER A 51 -6.07 -8.51 -2.55
N VAL A 52 -7.32 -8.98 -2.49
CA VAL A 52 -8.27 -8.62 -1.45
C VAL A 52 -8.71 -9.90 -0.76
N SER A 53 -8.56 -9.96 0.56
CA SER A 53 -9.00 -11.10 1.35
C SER A 53 -10.52 -11.04 1.58
N GLY A 54 -11.10 -12.18 1.98
CA GLY A 54 -12.54 -12.27 2.24
C GLY A 54 -13.05 -11.37 3.36
N ASN A 55 -12.16 -10.87 4.22
CA ASN A 55 -12.52 -9.94 5.30
C ASN A 55 -12.29 -8.46 4.90
N GLY A 56 -12.05 -8.18 3.64
CA GLY A 56 -11.88 -6.83 3.13
C GLY A 56 -10.48 -6.24 3.28
N LYS A 57 -9.52 -7.02 3.75
CA LYS A 57 -8.14 -6.56 3.87
C LYS A 57 -7.44 -6.60 2.52
N ILE A 58 -6.74 -5.51 2.20
CA ILE A 58 -6.03 -5.38 0.92
C ILE A 58 -4.56 -5.72 1.13
N TRP A 59 -4.00 -6.48 0.20
CA TRP A 59 -2.58 -6.86 0.20
C TRP A 59 -1.93 -6.32 -1.07
N LEU A 60 -0.85 -5.57 -0.92
CA LEU A 60 -0.06 -5.07 -2.04
C LEU A 60 1.35 -5.63 -1.99
N GLU A 61 1.87 -6.00 -3.15
CA GLU A 61 3.29 -6.28 -3.32
C GLU A 61 3.88 -5.18 -4.20
N VAL A 62 4.94 -4.54 -3.71
CA VAL A 62 5.51 -3.35 -4.34
C VAL A 62 7.01 -3.48 -4.55
N THR A 63 7.54 -2.65 -5.45
CA THR A 63 8.97 -2.51 -5.67
C THR A 63 9.31 -1.03 -5.75
N ASP A 64 10.60 -0.71 -5.76
CA ASP A 64 11.05 0.64 -6.07
C ASP A 64 10.74 0.97 -7.53
N VAL A 65 10.65 2.23 -7.81
CA VAL A 65 10.41 2.75 -9.17
C VAL A 65 11.54 2.34 -10.11
#